data_b69214cce0c5035265e96e080d2ae224
#
_entry.id   b69214cce0c5035265e96e080d2ae224
#
_cell.length_a   1.000
_cell.length_b   1.000
_cell.length_c   1.000
_cell.angle_alpha   90.00
_cell.angle_beta   90.00
_cell.angle_gamma   90.00
#
_symmetry.space_group_name_H-M   'P 1'
#
loop_
_entity.id
_entity.type
_entity.pdbx_description
1 polymer ?
#
loop_
_entity_poly.entity_id
_entity_poly.type
_entity_poly.pdbx_seq_one_letter_code
_entity_poly.pdbx_strand_id
1 'polypeptide(L)'
;MPHPLATQQQVAAALATLSGWRSDHGELRVSYRFPTFDAAVAFTLTIAAAAAAADHHPEWTVRYRVVDVATTTHDSGGITALDLDLARTIHALAAKARGEAVAG
;
A
#
# COMPACT_ATOMS: atom_id res chain seq x y z
N MET A 1 6.01 -0.97 -22.82
CA MET A 1 5.15 0.23 -22.73
C MET A 1 4.99 0.62 -21.28
N PRO A 2 5.25 1.86 -20.90
CA PRO A 2 4.99 2.29 -19.56
C PRO A 2 3.47 2.31 -19.30
N HIS A 3 3.09 2.08 -18.06
CA HIS A 3 1.71 2.17 -17.66
C HIS A 3 1.27 3.63 -17.60
N PRO A 4 0.06 3.96 -18.06
CA PRO A 4 -0.43 5.33 -17.99
C PRO A 4 -0.66 5.73 -16.53
N LEU A 5 -0.46 7.00 -16.21
CA LEU A 5 -0.78 7.55 -14.91
C LEU A 5 -2.28 7.43 -14.66
N ALA A 6 -2.65 7.07 -13.44
CA ALA A 6 -4.04 7.11 -13.00
C ALA A 6 -4.51 8.57 -12.98
N THR A 7 -5.76 8.80 -13.35
CA THR A 7 -6.36 10.13 -13.25
C THR A 7 -6.65 10.47 -11.79
N GLN A 8 -6.82 11.76 -11.49
CA GLN A 8 -7.24 12.20 -10.16
C GLN A 8 -8.54 11.54 -9.74
N GLN A 9 -9.48 11.39 -10.69
CA GLN A 9 -10.76 10.72 -10.42
C GLN A 9 -10.59 9.25 -10.06
N GLN A 10 -9.70 8.54 -10.77
CA GLN A 10 -9.41 7.13 -10.48
C GLN A 10 -8.79 6.97 -9.10
N VAL A 11 -7.84 7.83 -8.75
CA VAL A 11 -7.21 7.82 -7.43
C VAL A 11 -8.25 8.11 -6.34
N ALA A 12 -9.05 9.16 -6.52
CA ALA A 12 -10.08 9.53 -5.54
C ALA A 12 -11.10 8.40 -5.34
N ALA A 13 -11.55 7.76 -6.42
CA ALA A 13 -12.49 6.65 -6.34
C ALA A 13 -11.90 5.46 -5.57
N ALA A 14 -10.62 5.14 -5.81
CA ALA A 14 -9.94 4.08 -5.07
C ALA A 14 -9.81 4.42 -3.58
N LEU A 15 -9.37 5.64 -3.27
CA LEU A 15 -9.18 6.06 -1.88
C LEU A 15 -10.48 6.07 -1.08
N ALA A 16 -11.62 6.27 -1.74
CA ALA A 16 -12.93 6.21 -1.08
C ALA A 16 -13.21 4.84 -0.46
N THR A 17 -12.58 3.78 -0.94
CA THR A 17 -12.77 2.41 -0.45
C THR A 17 -11.56 1.88 0.33
N LEU A 18 -10.51 2.69 0.51
CA LEU A 18 -9.25 2.29 1.12
C LEU A 18 -9.00 3.13 2.37
N SER A 19 -9.67 2.79 3.46
CA SER A 19 -9.54 3.53 4.72
C SER A 19 -8.09 3.70 5.14
N GLY A 20 -7.70 4.92 5.45
CA GLY A 20 -6.36 5.25 5.90
C GLY A 20 -5.33 5.47 4.79
N TRP A 21 -5.63 5.09 3.56
CA TRP A 21 -4.74 5.35 2.44
C TRP A 21 -4.88 6.81 1.99
N ARG A 22 -3.77 7.36 1.53
CA ARG A 22 -3.72 8.72 0.99
C ARG A 22 -2.78 8.79 -0.20
N SER A 23 -2.97 9.80 -1.02
CA SER A 23 -2.07 10.16 -2.10
C SER A 23 -1.17 11.30 -1.62
N ASP A 24 0.13 11.15 -1.79
CA ASP A 24 1.11 12.13 -1.34
C ASP A 24 2.31 12.12 -2.28
N HIS A 25 2.54 13.23 -2.96
CA HIS A 25 3.70 13.42 -3.86
C HIS A 25 3.88 12.28 -4.86
N GLY A 26 2.78 11.85 -5.50
CA GLY A 26 2.84 10.81 -6.52
C GLY A 26 2.95 9.39 -6.00
N GLU A 27 2.70 9.19 -4.71
CA GLU A 27 2.68 7.88 -4.09
C GLU A 27 1.37 7.63 -3.38
N LEU A 28 0.96 6.36 -3.29
CA LEU A 28 -0.10 5.93 -2.36
C LEU A 28 0.57 5.48 -1.08
N ARG A 29 0.11 6.00 0.05
CA ARG A 29 0.70 5.73 1.36
C ARG A 29 -0.34 5.31 2.38
N VAL A 30 0.07 4.45 3.29
CA VAL A 30 -0.72 4.01 4.44
C VAL A 30 0.19 3.62 5.58
N SER A 31 -0.30 3.70 6.81
CA SER A 31 0.35 3.14 7.99
C SER A 31 -0.65 2.24 8.70
N TYR A 32 -0.23 1.01 9.03
CA TYR A 32 -1.04 0.04 9.78
C TYR A 32 -0.37 -0.29 11.10
N ARG A 33 -1.14 -0.29 12.18
CA ARG A 33 -0.67 -0.74 13.49
C ARG A 33 -1.19 -2.15 13.77
N PHE A 34 -0.33 -2.96 14.36
CA PHE A 34 -0.64 -4.36 14.68
C PHE A 34 -0.59 -4.59 16.19
N PRO A 35 -1.18 -5.70 16.70
CA PRO A 35 -1.17 -5.98 18.13
C PRO A 35 0.23 -6.18 18.73
N THR A 36 1.18 -6.69 17.93
CA THR A 36 2.54 -6.97 18.38
C THR A 36 3.54 -6.64 17.28
N PHE A 37 4.82 -6.51 17.67
CA PHE A 37 5.91 -6.38 16.70
C PHE A 37 5.97 -7.60 15.77
N ASP A 38 5.83 -8.80 16.33
CA ASP A 38 5.88 -10.03 15.52
C ASP A 38 4.77 -10.03 14.45
N ALA A 39 3.58 -9.57 14.80
CA ALA A 39 2.48 -9.47 13.84
C ALA A 39 2.79 -8.45 12.74
N ALA A 40 3.41 -7.32 13.10
CA ALA A 40 3.84 -6.32 12.12
C ALA A 40 4.86 -6.91 11.14
N VAL A 41 5.86 -7.61 11.65
CA VAL A 41 6.87 -8.26 10.80
C VAL A 41 6.25 -9.33 9.92
N ALA A 42 5.37 -10.18 10.48
CA ALA A 42 4.67 -11.21 9.71
C ALA A 42 3.86 -10.59 8.55
N PHE A 43 3.21 -9.45 8.80
CA PHE A 43 2.46 -8.74 7.75
C PHE A 43 3.37 -8.35 6.60
N THR A 44 4.61 -7.92 6.84
CA THR A 44 5.52 -7.54 5.76
C THR A 44 5.83 -8.70 4.82
N LEU A 45 5.81 -9.94 5.32
CA LEU A 45 5.99 -11.12 4.47
C LEU A 45 4.81 -11.30 3.51
N THR A 46 3.59 -10.95 3.94
CA THR A 46 2.43 -11.00 3.05
C THR A 46 2.50 -9.92 1.99
N ILE A 47 3.02 -8.73 2.31
CA ILE A 47 3.28 -7.68 1.33
C ILE A 47 4.30 -8.17 0.31
N ALA A 48 5.39 -8.80 0.76
CA ALA A 48 6.43 -9.29 -0.13
C ALA A 48 5.86 -10.32 -1.13
N ALA A 49 5.03 -11.24 -0.67
CA ALA A 49 4.39 -12.23 -1.54
C ALA A 49 3.45 -11.58 -2.56
N ALA A 50 2.65 -10.59 -2.12
CA ALA A 50 1.75 -9.86 -3.01
C ALA A 50 2.53 -9.07 -4.07
N ALA A 51 3.62 -8.42 -3.68
CA ALA A 51 4.49 -7.67 -4.59
C ALA A 51 5.11 -8.59 -5.64
N ALA A 52 5.58 -9.76 -5.24
CA ALA A 52 6.13 -10.75 -6.16
C ALA A 52 5.09 -11.23 -7.16
N ALA A 53 3.87 -11.51 -6.70
CA ALA A 53 2.79 -11.97 -7.56
C ALA A 53 2.35 -10.90 -8.56
N ALA A 54 2.37 -9.63 -8.16
CA ALA A 54 1.99 -8.51 -9.02
C ALA A 54 3.15 -7.98 -9.87
N ASP A 55 4.36 -8.44 -9.61
CA ASP A 55 5.59 -7.89 -10.20
C ASP A 55 5.63 -6.36 -10.05
N HIS A 56 5.26 -5.88 -8.88
CA HIS A 56 5.23 -4.45 -8.56
C HIS A 56 5.61 -4.28 -7.08
N HIS A 57 6.70 -3.55 -6.81
CA HIS A 57 7.37 -3.58 -5.52
C HIS A 57 7.18 -2.27 -4.77
N PRO A 58 6.43 -2.28 -3.65
CA PRO A 58 6.29 -1.12 -2.78
C PRO A 58 7.50 -0.97 -1.86
N GLU A 59 7.58 0.14 -1.19
CA GLU A 59 8.52 0.35 -0.10
C GLU A 59 7.77 0.23 1.22
N TRP A 60 8.43 -0.27 2.27
CA TRP A 60 7.84 -0.24 3.60
C TRP A 60 8.91 -0.11 4.68
N THR A 61 8.47 0.41 5.81
CA THR A 61 9.29 0.57 7.01
C THR A 61 8.53 0.00 8.19
N VAL A 62 9.22 -0.76 9.03
CA VAL A 62 8.65 -1.26 10.28
C VAL A 62 9.10 -0.36 11.42
N ARG A 63 8.15 0.25 12.12
CA ARG A 63 8.40 1.07 13.30
C ARG A 63 7.67 0.41 14.48
N TYR A 64 8.35 -0.48 15.18
CA TYR A 64 7.80 -1.29 16.26
C TYR A 64 6.55 -2.07 15.80
N ARG A 65 5.35 -1.63 16.15
CA ARG A 65 4.10 -2.29 15.76
C ARG A 65 3.44 -1.67 14.53
N VAL A 66 4.06 -0.67 13.92
CA VAL A 66 3.50 0.06 12.78
C VAL A 66 4.30 -0.26 11.53
N VAL A 67 3.59 -0.55 10.44
CA VAL A 67 4.19 -0.73 9.12
C VAL A 67 3.72 0.43 8.24
N ASP A 68 4.67 1.23 7.77
CA ASP A 68 4.41 2.29 6.80
C ASP A 68 4.65 1.72 5.41
N VAL A 69 3.71 1.92 4.50
CA VAL A 69 3.79 1.39 3.12
C VAL A 69 3.61 2.54 2.13
N ALA A 70 4.42 2.52 1.08
CA ALA A 70 4.29 3.45 -0.03
C ALA A 70 4.44 2.71 -1.34
N THR A 71 3.59 3.00 -2.32
CA THR A 71 3.68 2.43 -3.65
C THR A 71 3.55 3.50 -4.72
N THR A 72 4.38 3.40 -5.75
CA THR A 72 4.37 4.27 -6.91
C THR A 72 4.94 3.50 -8.10
N THR A 73 4.70 3.98 -9.29
CA THR A 73 5.26 3.38 -10.50
C THR A 73 6.36 4.32 -11.03
N HIS A 74 7.61 4.03 -10.67
CA HIS A 74 8.75 4.90 -10.99
C HIS A 74 8.88 5.16 -12.49
N ASP A 75 8.71 4.14 -13.32
CA ASP A 75 8.85 4.26 -14.76
C ASP A 75 7.79 5.19 -15.37
N SER A 76 6.66 5.34 -14.71
CA SER A 76 5.57 6.21 -15.16
C SER A 76 5.60 7.59 -14.49
N GLY A 77 6.40 7.74 -13.45
CA GLY A 77 6.53 8.99 -12.71
C GLY A 77 5.40 9.28 -11.73
N GLY A 78 4.66 8.26 -11.27
CA GLY A 78 3.59 8.46 -10.33
C GLY A 78 2.68 7.24 -10.18
N ILE A 79 1.46 7.48 -9.72
CA ILE A 79 0.48 6.44 -9.43
C ILE A 79 -0.12 5.91 -10.73
N THR A 80 -0.16 4.59 -10.87
CA THR A 80 -0.83 3.91 -11.99
C THR A 80 -1.82 2.86 -11.45
N ALA A 81 -2.50 2.16 -12.35
CA ALA A 81 -3.38 1.05 -11.97
C ALA A 81 -2.65 -0.03 -11.17
N LEU A 82 -1.34 -0.21 -11.41
CA LEU A 82 -0.54 -1.17 -10.62
C LEU A 82 -0.57 -0.83 -9.14
N ASP A 83 -0.47 0.45 -8.81
CA ASP A 83 -0.48 0.93 -7.43
C ASP A 83 -1.85 0.81 -6.80
N LEU A 84 -2.90 1.15 -7.56
CA LEU A 84 -4.28 1.03 -7.08
C LEU A 84 -4.61 -0.42 -6.76
N ASP A 85 -4.23 -1.34 -7.64
CA ASP A 85 -4.50 -2.78 -7.44
C ASP A 85 -3.68 -3.33 -6.26
N LEU A 86 -2.42 -2.93 -6.14
CA LEU A 86 -1.58 -3.37 -5.03
C LEU A 86 -2.10 -2.82 -3.69
N ALA A 87 -2.55 -1.57 -3.67
CA ALA A 87 -3.15 -0.99 -2.46
C ALA A 87 -4.38 -1.77 -2.01
N ARG A 88 -5.24 -2.17 -2.94
CA ARG A 88 -6.40 -3.00 -2.62
C ARG A 88 -6.01 -4.34 -2.03
N THR A 89 -4.99 -4.97 -2.60
CA THR A 89 -4.47 -6.24 -2.10
C THR A 89 -3.91 -6.09 -0.70
N ILE A 90 -3.07 -5.08 -0.47
CA ILE A 90 -2.46 -4.82 0.83
C ILE A 90 -3.53 -4.49 1.88
N HIS A 91 -4.55 -3.72 1.50
CA HIS A 91 -5.64 -3.38 2.39
C HIS A 91 -6.39 -4.63 2.88
N ALA A 92 -6.67 -5.55 1.97
CA ALA A 92 -7.32 -6.82 2.32
C ALA A 92 -6.42 -7.69 3.22
N LEU A 93 -5.11 -7.73 2.94
CA LEU A 93 -4.14 -8.46 3.77
C LEU A 93 -4.06 -7.88 5.17
N ALA A 94 -4.08 -6.55 5.29
CA ALA A 94 -4.05 -5.88 6.59
C ALA A 94 -5.28 -6.22 7.43
N ALA A 95 -6.45 -6.26 6.81
CA ALA A 95 -7.69 -6.64 7.51
C ALA A 95 -7.59 -8.07 8.07
N LYS A 96 -7.06 -9.00 7.29
CA LYS A 96 -6.87 -10.39 7.75
C LYS A 96 -5.86 -10.49 8.88
N ALA A 97 -4.84 -9.64 8.86
CA ALA A 97 -3.78 -9.63 9.87
C ALA A 97 -4.14 -8.77 11.10
N ARG A 98 -5.35 -8.23 11.15
CA ARG A 98 -5.82 -7.33 12.20
C ARG A 98 -5.01 -6.03 12.28
N GLY A 99 -4.52 -5.58 11.14
CA GLY A 99 -3.90 -4.27 11.02
C GLY A 99 -4.94 -3.17 11.07
N GLU A 100 -4.62 -2.12 11.78
CA GLU A 100 -5.50 -0.97 11.97
C GLU A 100 -4.84 0.25 11.34
N ALA A 101 -5.52 0.88 10.38
CA ALA A 101 -4.97 2.07 9.73
C ALA A 101 -4.86 3.20 10.73
N VAL A 102 -3.70 3.86 10.75
CA VAL A 102 -3.41 4.95 11.68
C VAL A 102 -2.79 6.12 10.91
N ALA A 103 -2.77 7.28 11.55
CA ALA A 103 -2.08 8.43 10.99
C ALA A 103 -0.59 8.15 10.89
N GLY A 104 -0.01 8.39 9.74
CA GLY A 104 1.40 8.15 9.47
C GLY A 104 2.30 9.31 9.83
#